data_566c642ea221fc7ffb35a75c7a20603d
#
_entry.id   566c642ea221fc7ffb35a75c7a20603d
#
_cell.length_a   1.000
_cell.length_b   1.000
_cell.length_c   1.000
_cell.angle_alpha   90.00
_cell.angle_beta   90.00
_cell.angle_gamma   90.00
#
_symmetry.space_group_name_H-M   'P 1'
#
loop_
_entity.id
_entity.type
_entity.pdbx_description
1 polymer ?
#
loop_
_entity_poly.entity_id
_entity_poly.type
_entity_poly.pdbx_seq_one_letter_code
_entity_poly.pdbx_strand_id
1 'polypeptide(L)'
;MKKVYNINRRKFLELFGCSCCGLIVTSCGNVPITERRQFKLYPESTINRQAARAYEKLKNSKNIKLIEEGEDLKNIIEIGEKIAGSVHTFFEKKNQPNPTANFDWEYILIDNKKMKNAWCMPGGKIAVYTGILKVAKNKHGLATIMGHE
;
A
#
# COMPACT_ATOMS: atom_id res chain seq x y z
N MET A 1 -55.03 10.74 7.68
CA MET A 1 -54.40 12.04 7.35
C MET A 1 -52.92 11.92 7.66
N LYS A 2 -52.04 11.88 6.64
CA LYS A 2 -50.56 11.86 6.82
C LYS A 2 -50.06 13.30 7.00
N LYS A 3 -49.49 13.63 8.16
CA LYS A 3 -48.84 14.90 8.40
C LYS A 3 -47.55 14.98 7.57
N VAL A 4 -47.55 15.79 6.52
CA VAL A 4 -46.35 16.11 5.75
C VAL A 4 -45.52 17.10 6.59
N TYR A 5 -44.40 16.67 7.13
CA TYR A 5 -43.47 17.53 7.82
C TYR A 5 -42.68 18.34 6.78
N ASN A 6 -43.01 19.63 6.67
CA ASN A 6 -42.28 20.56 5.82
C ASN A 6 -40.99 20.98 6.55
N ILE A 7 -39.90 20.30 6.26
CA ILE A 7 -38.58 20.65 6.81
C ILE A 7 -38.07 21.89 6.08
N ASN A 8 -38.05 23.01 6.75
CA ASN A 8 -37.56 24.29 6.23
C ASN A 8 -36.02 24.19 6.05
N ARG A 9 -35.46 24.77 4.96
CA ARG A 9 -34.02 24.72 4.64
C ARG A 9 -33.11 25.10 5.82
N ARG A 10 -33.53 26.02 6.67
CA ARG A 10 -32.82 26.39 7.92
C ARG A 10 -32.75 25.22 8.91
N LYS A 11 -33.85 24.54 9.17
CA LYS A 11 -33.86 23.36 10.07
C LYS A 11 -33.05 22.19 9.54
N PHE A 12 -33.02 22.01 8.22
CA PHE A 12 -32.16 21.01 7.58
C PHE A 12 -30.68 21.31 7.82
N LEU A 13 -30.25 22.57 7.65
CA LEU A 13 -28.86 23.00 7.88
C LEU A 13 -28.49 22.96 9.36
N GLU A 14 -29.39 23.27 10.29
CA GLU A 14 -29.17 23.16 11.72
C GLU A 14 -29.01 21.70 12.18
N LEU A 15 -29.81 20.77 11.63
CA LEU A 15 -29.74 19.34 11.97
C LEU A 15 -28.48 18.66 11.37
N PHE A 16 -28.09 19.03 10.17
CA PHE A 16 -26.90 18.47 9.52
C PHE A 16 -25.61 19.20 9.91
N GLY A 17 -25.64 20.49 10.13
CA GLY A 17 -24.46 21.28 10.52
C GLY A 17 -23.87 20.86 11.87
N CYS A 18 -24.68 20.50 12.84
CA CYS A 18 -24.22 20.11 14.17
C CYS A 18 -23.68 18.66 14.23
N SER A 19 -24.17 17.76 13.37
CA SER A 19 -23.74 16.36 13.35
C SER A 19 -22.44 16.12 12.56
N CYS A 20 -22.16 16.96 11.54
CA CYS A 20 -20.97 16.82 10.71
C CYS A 20 -19.69 17.36 11.34
N CYS A 21 -19.79 18.39 12.21
CA CYS A 21 -18.59 18.98 12.83
C CYS A 21 -17.90 18.07 13.85
N GLY A 22 -18.61 17.15 14.49
CA GLY A 22 -18.04 16.24 15.49
C GLY A 22 -17.26 15.04 14.90
N LEU A 23 -17.53 14.65 13.65
CA LEU A 23 -16.92 13.47 13.02
C LEU A 23 -15.66 13.76 12.20
N ILE A 24 -15.39 15.03 11.89
CA ILE A 24 -14.26 15.41 11.01
C ILE A 24 -12.93 15.52 11.77
N VAL A 25 -12.96 15.67 13.09
CA VAL A 25 -11.76 15.98 13.89
C VAL A 25 -10.85 14.77 14.14
N THR A 26 -11.33 13.54 13.95
CA THR A 26 -10.58 12.32 14.27
C THR A 26 -9.79 11.71 13.10
N SER A 27 -9.84 12.32 11.90
CA SER A 27 -9.27 11.74 10.68
C SER A 27 -7.93 12.34 10.24
N CYS A 28 -7.32 13.20 11.03
CA CYS A 28 -6.00 13.79 10.71
C CYS A 28 -4.88 12.94 11.31
N GLY A 29 -4.14 12.22 10.46
CA GLY A 29 -2.89 11.56 10.81
C GLY A 29 -1.68 12.40 10.39
N ASN A 30 -0.57 12.33 11.14
CA ASN A 30 0.70 12.90 10.71
C ASN A 30 1.44 11.89 9.81
N VAL A 31 2.04 12.38 8.74
CA VAL A 31 2.92 11.56 7.89
C VAL A 31 4.26 11.44 8.61
N PRO A 32 4.78 10.22 8.83
CA PRO A 32 6.12 10.04 9.38
C PRO A 32 7.16 10.81 8.55
N ILE A 33 8.24 11.29 9.17
CA ILE A 33 9.35 12.02 8.55
C ILE A 33 9.03 13.46 8.16
N THR A 34 7.91 13.70 7.45
CA THR A 34 7.59 15.06 6.95
C THR A 34 6.68 15.85 7.89
N GLU A 35 6.13 15.20 8.94
CA GLU A 35 5.22 15.76 9.95
C GLU A 35 3.98 16.46 9.36
N ARG A 36 3.72 16.29 8.07
CA ARG A 36 2.57 16.88 7.40
C ARG A 36 1.29 16.24 7.90
N ARG A 37 0.29 17.06 8.16
CA ARG A 37 -1.07 16.57 8.43
C ARG A 37 -1.68 16.03 7.15
N GLN A 38 -2.13 14.77 7.20
CA GLN A 38 -2.81 14.12 6.10
C GLN A 38 -4.22 13.70 6.54
N PHE A 39 -5.20 13.98 5.70
CA PHE A 39 -6.56 13.51 5.89
C PHE A 39 -6.65 12.05 5.47
N LYS A 40 -6.85 11.14 6.42
CA LYS A 40 -6.99 9.70 6.16
C LYS A 40 -8.48 9.35 6.11
N LEU A 41 -9.02 9.15 4.91
CA LEU A 41 -10.43 8.76 4.69
C LEU A 41 -10.72 7.31 5.11
N TYR A 42 -9.73 6.43 5.00
CA TYR A 42 -9.88 5.01 5.31
C TYR A 42 -8.81 4.55 6.30
N PRO A 43 -9.16 3.63 7.22
CA PRO A 43 -8.18 2.97 8.08
C PRO A 43 -7.17 2.17 7.24
N GLU A 44 -5.89 2.25 7.60
CA GLU A 44 -4.81 1.51 6.91
C GLU A 44 -5.08 -0.01 6.88
N SER A 45 -5.64 -0.56 7.97
CA SER A 45 -6.01 -1.97 8.02
C SER A 45 -7.03 -2.38 6.96
N THR A 46 -7.94 -1.48 6.59
CA THR A 46 -8.92 -1.74 5.53
C THR A 46 -8.24 -1.73 4.16
N ILE A 47 -7.35 -0.77 3.91
CA ILE A 47 -6.59 -0.66 2.66
C ILE A 47 -5.69 -1.89 2.50
N ASN A 48 -4.93 -2.26 3.51
CA ASN A 48 -4.04 -3.43 3.48
C ASN A 48 -4.81 -4.72 3.23
N ARG A 49 -5.99 -4.88 3.85
CA ARG A 49 -6.84 -6.06 3.61
C ARG A 49 -7.40 -6.11 2.20
N GLN A 50 -7.78 -4.97 1.62
CA GLN A 50 -8.24 -4.91 0.23
C GLN A 50 -7.09 -5.20 -0.74
N ALA A 51 -5.90 -4.66 -0.49
CA ALA A 51 -4.70 -4.92 -1.27
C ALA A 51 -4.31 -6.40 -1.22
N ALA A 52 -4.31 -7.02 -0.04
CA ALA A 52 -4.03 -8.45 0.11
C ALA A 52 -5.01 -9.32 -0.70
N ARG A 53 -6.32 -9.01 -0.66
CA ARG A 53 -7.32 -9.71 -1.47
C ARG A 53 -7.11 -9.54 -2.98
N ALA A 54 -6.75 -8.34 -3.42
CA ALA A 54 -6.46 -8.06 -4.82
C ALA A 54 -5.20 -8.80 -5.28
N TYR A 55 -4.18 -8.86 -4.44
CA TYR A 55 -2.94 -9.58 -4.69
C TYR A 55 -3.18 -11.09 -4.79
N GLU A 56 -3.93 -11.69 -3.87
CA GLU A 56 -4.31 -13.11 -3.95
C GLU A 56 -5.12 -13.42 -5.20
N LYS A 57 -6.06 -12.55 -5.57
CA LYS A 57 -6.82 -12.71 -6.81
C LYS A 57 -5.93 -12.65 -8.05
N LEU A 58 -4.89 -11.82 -8.01
CA LEU A 58 -3.91 -11.71 -9.08
C LEU A 58 -3.05 -12.99 -9.16
N LYS A 59 -2.54 -13.50 -8.05
CA LYS A 59 -1.76 -14.75 -7.98
C LYS A 59 -2.54 -15.95 -8.54
N ASN A 60 -3.83 -16.02 -8.25
CA ASN A 60 -4.71 -17.09 -8.69
C ASN A 60 -5.31 -16.89 -10.10
N SER A 61 -4.91 -15.83 -10.80
CA SER A 61 -5.41 -15.53 -12.14
C SER A 61 -4.81 -16.46 -13.18
N LYS A 62 -5.67 -17.09 -13.98
CA LYS A 62 -5.24 -17.98 -15.09
C LYS A 62 -4.39 -17.28 -16.16
N ASN A 63 -4.45 -15.95 -16.21
CA ASN A 63 -3.74 -15.15 -17.21
C ASN A 63 -2.34 -14.72 -16.73
N ILE A 64 -1.99 -15.05 -15.49
CA ILE A 64 -0.70 -14.71 -14.89
C ILE A 64 0.07 -15.96 -14.61
N LYS A 65 1.28 -16.04 -15.15
CA LYS A 65 2.21 -17.12 -14.89
C LYS A 65 3.25 -16.62 -13.88
N LEU A 66 3.29 -17.27 -12.73
CA LEU A 66 4.29 -17.00 -11.70
C LEU A 66 5.52 -17.87 -11.93
N ILE A 67 6.67 -17.33 -11.57
CA ILE A 67 7.92 -18.08 -11.44
C ILE A 67 8.09 -18.37 -9.95
N GLU A 68 7.94 -19.63 -9.57
CA GLU A 68 7.95 -20.06 -8.17
C GLU A 68 9.35 -20.42 -7.67
N GLU A 69 10.31 -20.65 -8.60
CA GLU A 69 11.69 -21.03 -8.28
C GLU A 69 12.68 -20.35 -9.23
N GLY A 70 13.92 -20.25 -8.78
CA GLY A 70 15.02 -19.72 -9.59
C GLY A 70 15.80 -18.63 -8.91
N GLU A 71 16.95 -18.28 -9.49
CA GLU A 71 17.86 -17.28 -8.92
C GLU A 71 17.27 -15.88 -8.93
N ASP A 72 16.51 -15.53 -9.95
CA ASP A 72 15.88 -14.21 -10.06
C ASP A 72 14.88 -13.98 -8.91
N LEU A 73 14.04 -14.98 -8.60
CA LEU A 73 13.10 -14.88 -7.47
C LEU A 73 13.85 -14.81 -6.13
N LYS A 74 14.89 -15.61 -5.94
CA LYS A 74 15.73 -15.56 -4.72
C LYS A 74 16.35 -14.17 -4.55
N ASN A 75 16.84 -13.57 -5.62
CA ASN A 75 17.41 -12.24 -5.59
C ASN A 75 16.37 -11.17 -5.23
N ILE A 76 15.15 -11.29 -5.76
CA ILE A 76 14.04 -10.39 -5.44
C ILE A 76 13.69 -10.48 -3.95
N ILE A 77 13.56 -11.68 -3.40
CA ILE A 77 13.27 -11.90 -1.98
C ILE A 77 14.40 -11.32 -1.11
N GLU A 78 15.65 -11.67 -1.40
CA GLU A 78 16.81 -11.18 -0.64
C GLU A 78 16.88 -9.64 -0.62
N ILE A 79 16.67 -9.01 -1.77
CA ILE A 79 16.67 -7.54 -1.88
C ILE A 79 15.49 -6.96 -1.10
N GLY A 80 14.30 -7.52 -1.26
CA GLY A 80 13.10 -7.05 -0.57
C GLY A 80 13.21 -7.14 0.95
N GLU A 81 13.74 -8.24 1.47
CA GLU A 81 13.99 -8.41 2.91
C GLU A 81 15.02 -7.40 3.44
N LYS A 82 16.08 -7.12 2.67
CA LYS A 82 17.08 -6.10 3.03
C LYS A 82 16.47 -4.69 3.05
N ILE A 83 15.59 -4.37 2.09
CA ILE A 83 14.87 -3.09 2.05
C ILE A 83 13.96 -2.98 3.28
N ALA A 84 13.14 -4.00 3.55
CA ALA A 84 12.23 -4.02 4.70
C ALA A 84 12.99 -3.88 6.04
N GLY A 85 14.11 -4.59 6.21
CA GLY A 85 14.99 -4.47 7.37
C GLY A 85 15.63 -3.09 7.50
N SER A 86 16.01 -2.47 6.37
CA SER A 86 16.56 -1.11 6.35
C SER A 86 15.53 -0.06 6.78
N VAL A 87 14.28 -0.22 6.36
CA VAL A 87 13.15 0.63 6.80
C VAL A 87 12.97 0.52 8.31
N HIS A 88 12.94 -0.71 8.84
CA HIS A 88 12.82 -0.93 10.29
C HIS A 88 13.94 -0.23 11.05
N THR A 89 15.19 -0.47 10.68
CA THR A 89 16.38 0.15 11.30
C THR A 89 16.35 1.68 11.22
N PHE A 90 15.87 2.24 10.11
CA PHE A 90 15.77 3.69 9.94
C PHE A 90 14.80 4.32 10.95
N PHE A 91 13.59 3.75 11.10
CA PHE A 91 12.58 4.28 12.03
C PHE A 91 13.00 4.06 13.49
N GLU A 92 13.65 2.94 13.80
CA GLU A 92 14.22 2.68 15.12
C GLU A 92 15.29 3.74 15.50
N LYS A 93 16.24 4.02 14.62
CA LYS A 93 17.25 5.09 14.82
C LYS A 93 16.65 6.47 14.97
N LYS A 94 15.51 6.72 14.35
CA LYS A 94 14.78 8.00 14.46
C LYS A 94 13.88 8.07 15.70
N ASN A 95 13.76 6.99 16.46
CA ASN A 95 12.81 6.85 17.57
C ASN A 95 11.38 7.21 17.15
N GLN A 96 10.99 6.79 15.94
CA GLN A 96 9.68 7.02 15.35
C GLN A 96 8.95 5.68 15.11
N PRO A 97 7.60 5.67 15.19
CA PRO A 97 6.82 4.49 14.85
C PRO A 97 7.09 4.05 13.40
N ASN A 98 7.43 2.77 13.21
CA ASN A 98 7.62 2.22 11.89
C ASN A 98 6.25 2.02 11.20
N PRO A 99 5.94 2.73 10.09
CA PRO A 99 4.66 2.59 9.39
C PRO A 99 4.49 1.22 8.71
N THR A 100 5.60 0.47 8.53
CA THR A 100 5.57 -0.86 7.92
C THR A 100 5.62 -2.00 8.93
N ALA A 101 5.49 -1.72 10.25
CA ALA A 101 5.59 -2.73 11.30
C ALA A 101 4.56 -3.87 11.18
N ASN A 102 3.39 -3.57 10.60
CA ASN A 102 2.32 -4.52 10.40
C ASN A 102 2.19 -4.99 8.94
N PHE A 103 3.23 -4.79 8.12
CA PHE A 103 3.23 -5.27 6.75
C PHE A 103 3.51 -6.76 6.72
N ASP A 104 2.75 -7.48 5.92
CA ASP A 104 2.97 -8.87 5.58
C ASP A 104 3.67 -8.93 4.22
N TRP A 105 5.01 -8.79 4.26
CA TRP A 105 5.85 -8.71 3.08
C TRP A 105 5.77 -9.98 2.25
N GLU A 106 5.45 -9.83 0.98
CA GLU A 106 5.37 -10.93 0.03
C GLU A 106 5.88 -10.49 -1.34
N TYR A 107 6.63 -11.35 -1.99
CA TYR A 107 7.31 -11.07 -3.25
C TYR A 107 6.92 -12.11 -4.29
N ILE A 108 6.49 -11.69 -5.47
CA ILE A 108 6.26 -12.57 -6.62
C ILE A 108 7.02 -12.11 -7.85
N LEU A 109 7.42 -13.08 -8.67
CA LEU A 109 7.99 -12.85 -9.99
C LEU A 109 7.00 -13.33 -11.05
N ILE A 110 6.53 -12.39 -11.88
CA ILE A 110 5.57 -12.66 -12.95
C ILE A 110 6.31 -12.86 -14.26
N ASP A 111 6.08 -14.02 -14.92
CA ASP A 111 6.66 -14.32 -16.23
C ASP A 111 5.99 -13.49 -17.33
N ASN A 112 6.49 -12.28 -17.53
CA ASN A 112 6.09 -11.41 -18.64
C ASN A 112 7.27 -10.58 -19.12
N LYS A 113 7.98 -11.07 -20.13
CA LYS A 113 9.17 -10.43 -20.69
C LYS A 113 8.89 -9.10 -21.41
N LYS A 114 7.64 -8.85 -21.80
CA LYS A 114 7.23 -7.60 -22.48
C LYS A 114 6.97 -6.48 -21.48
N MET A 115 6.54 -6.81 -20.26
CA MET A 115 6.23 -5.85 -19.20
C MET A 115 7.51 -5.49 -18.45
N LYS A 116 7.95 -4.24 -18.59
CA LYS A 116 9.11 -3.68 -17.88
C LYS A 116 8.60 -2.89 -16.67
N ASN A 117 8.13 -3.59 -15.66
CA ASN A 117 7.50 -2.98 -14.49
C ASN A 117 7.75 -3.78 -13.20
N ALA A 118 7.66 -3.09 -12.08
CA ALA A 118 7.50 -3.63 -10.73
C ALA A 118 6.46 -2.74 -10.02
N TRP A 119 5.88 -3.21 -8.95
CA TRP A 119 4.95 -2.43 -8.15
C TRP A 119 4.82 -2.99 -6.74
N CYS A 120 4.45 -2.13 -5.80
CA CYS A 120 4.13 -2.49 -4.42
C CYS A 120 2.70 -2.06 -4.08
N MET A 121 1.92 -2.99 -3.56
CA MET A 121 0.62 -2.70 -2.97
C MET A 121 0.73 -2.44 -1.47
N PRO A 122 -0.23 -1.69 -0.88
CA PRO A 122 -0.31 -1.51 0.56
C PRO A 122 -0.23 -2.83 1.33
N GLY A 123 0.49 -2.82 2.45
CA GLY A 123 0.72 -4.02 3.26
C GLY A 123 1.94 -4.85 2.83
N GLY A 124 2.79 -4.33 1.92
CA GLY A 124 4.07 -4.96 1.55
C GLY A 124 3.96 -6.05 0.49
N LYS A 125 2.95 -5.99 -0.38
CA LYS A 125 2.77 -6.97 -1.47
C LYS A 125 3.47 -6.48 -2.74
N ILE A 126 4.59 -7.09 -3.11
CA ILE A 126 5.47 -6.68 -4.19
C ILE A 126 5.41 -7.68 -5.35
N ALA A 127 5.27 -7.15 -6.56
CA ALA A 127 5.39 -7.93 -7.77
C ALA A 127 6.43 -7.34 -8.73
N VAL A 128 7.24 -8.22 -9.28
CA VAL A 128 8.26 -7.89 -10.26
C VAL A 128 7.97 -8.67 -11.54
N TYR A 129 8.04 -8.01 -12.69
CA TYR A 129 7.90 -8.68 -13.98
C TYR A 129 9.27 -9.06 -14.55
N THR A 130 9.37 -10.21 -15.19
CA THR A 130 10.65 -10.66 -15.79
C THR A 130 11.23 -9.67 -16.80
N GLY A 131 10.38 -8.86 -17.43
CA GLY A 131 10.84 -7.84 -18.40
C GLY A 131 11.68 -6.73 -17.78
N ILE A 132 11.49 -6.40 -16.48
CA ILE A 132 12.27 -5.34 -15.80
C ILE A 132 13.70 -5.80 -15.47
N LEU A 133 13.93 -7.12 -15.32
CA LEU A 133 15.24 -7.65 -14.95
C LEU A 133 16.33 -7.28 -15.96
N LYS A 134 15.99 -7.22 -17.26
CA LYS A 134 16.92 -6.76 -18.30
C LYS A 134 17.27 -5.27 -18.16
N VAL A 135 16.32 -4.47 -17.66
CA VAL A 135 16.55 -3.03 -17.44
C VAL A 135 17.40 -2.83 -16.18
N ALA A 136 17.15 -3.61 -15.15
CA ALA A 136 17.90 -3.60 -13.90
C ALA A 136 19.38 -3.95 -14.09
N LYS A 137 19.72 -4.80 -15.07
CA LYS A 137 21.08 -5.26 -15.44
C LYS A 137 21.77 -6.11 -14.37
N ASN A 138 21.61 -5.79 -13.10
CA ASN A 138 22.25 -6.48 -11.95
C ASN A 138 21.44 -6.29 -10.67
N LYS A 139 21.89 -6.93 -9.56
CA LYS A 139 21.22 -6.84 -8.25
C LYS A 139 21.11 -5.40 -7.73
N HIS A 140 22.06 -4.53 -7.99
CA HIS A 140 22.02 -3.13 -7.51
C HIS A 140 20.94 -2.33 -8.26
N GLY A 141 20.84 -2.50 -9.58
CA GLY A 141 19.77 -1.89 -10.35
C GLY A 141 18.38 -2.40 -9.96
N LEU A 142 18.28 -3.71 -9.67
CA LEU A 142 17.03 -4.29 -9.17
C LEU A 142 16.66 -3.75 -7.79
N ALA A 143 17.64 -3.59 -6.89
CA ALA A 143 17.42 -2.99 -5.58
C ALA A 143 16.98 -1.52 -5.68
N THR A 144 17.52 -0.78 -6.64
CA THR A 144 17.10 0.61 -6.91
C THR A 144 15.65 0.68 -7.38
N ILE A 145 15.24 -0.22 -8.28
CA ILE A 145 13.86 -0.30 -8.76
C ILE A 145 12.91 -0.66 -7.61
N MET A 146 13.22 -1.73 -6.88
CA MET A 146 12.38 -2.20 -5.78
C MET A 146 12.28 -1.20 -4.61
N GLY A 147 13.35 -0.45 -4.36
CA GLY A 147 13.35 0.61 -3.35
C GLY A 147 12.61 1.88 -3.77
N HIS A 148 12.33 2.04 -5.06
CA HIS A 148 11.53 3.14 -5.58
C HIS A 148 10.02 2.88 -5.41
N GLU A 149 9.58 1.62 -5.55
CA GLU A 149 8.17 1.22 -5.42
C GLU A 149 7.66 1.30 -3.96
#